data_2857ac598f3b78a20cdf8afa4af42a5b
#
_entry.id   2857ac598f3b78a20cdf8afa4af42a5b
#
_cell.length_a   1.000
_cell.length_b   1.000
_cell.length_c   1.000
_cell.angle_alpha   90.00
_cell.angle_beta   90.00
_cell.angle_gamma   90.00
#
_symmetry.space_group_name_H-M   'P 1'
#
loop_
_entity.id
_entity.type
_entity.pdbx_description
1 polymer ?
#
loop_
_entity_poly.entity_id
_entity_poly.type
_entity_poly.pdbx_seq_one_letter_code
_entity_poly.pdbx_strand_id
1 'polypeptide(L)'
;MGKLLKKLFYALLICGFLYSCVYHKMTHMSSDELAWVANRKAGEIMYFKSQSGKVDTIKTLEVFIHNSLDPINWGYFNTSSKSYIATANVRYGINKNDGGILSIEKKLNHKSICFSSILSEGWQYDVPLKVTSLRIRNVTLDDVMIFDNSNLEPPHNKSQKKVMSYAWSKKYGLVQYTFKDGTVFTR
;
A
#
# COMPACT_ATOMS: atom_id res chain seq x y z
N MET A 1 7.30 7.68 -60.44
CA MET A 1 6.82 6.71 -59.42
C MET A 1 7.79 6.45 -58.28
N GLY A 2 9.11 6.31 -58.49
CA GLY A 2 10.07 5.97 -57.45
C GLY A 2 10.30 6.99 -56.30
N LYS A 3 10.14 8.31 -56.55
CA LYS A 3 10.34 9.34 -55.51
C LYS A 3 9.20 9.39 -54.49
N LEU A 4 7.99 9.13 -54.91
CA LEU A 4 6.80 9.13 -54.04
C LEU A 4 6.82 7.89 -53.14
N LEU A 5 7.20 6.73 -53.67
CA LEU A 5 7.31 5.48 -52.94
C LEU A 5 8.39 5.56 -51.83
N LYS A 6 9.53 6.19 -52.12
CA LYS A 6 10.59 6.44 -51.14
C LYS A 6 10.10 7.34 -49.98
N LYS A 7 9.38 8.41 -50.28
CA LYS A 7 8.81 9.30 -49.24
C LYS A 7 7.80 8.56 -48.35
N LEU A 8 6.93 7.75 -48.97
CA LEU A 8 5.97 6.94 -48.21
C LEU A 8 6.66 5.91 -47.28
N PHE A 9 7.74 5.30 -47.81
CA PHE A 9 8.53 4.34 -47.02
C PHE A 9 9.23 4.99 -45.82
N TYR A 10 9.81 6.20 -46.01
CA TYR A 10 10.40 6.95 -44.90
C TYR A 10 9.35 7.43 -43.89
N ALA A 11 8.16 7.84 -44.34
CA ALA A 11 7.10 8.22 -43.45
C ALA A 11 6.61 7.03 -42.60
N LEU A 12 6.45 5.84 -43.21
CA LEU A 12 6.10 4.61 -42.51
C LEU A 12 7.20 4.16 -41.52
N LEU A 13 8.48 4.30 -41.89
CA LEU A 13 9.61 4.02 -40.99
C LEU A 13 9.61 4.97 -39.79
N ILE A 14 9.39 6.26 -40.01
CA ILE A 14 9.31 7.27 -38.92
C ILE A 14 8.11 6.99 -38.03
N CYS A 15 6.94 6.68 -38.59
CA CYS A 15 5.75 6.30 -37.83
C CYS A 15 5.99 5.00 -37.05
N GLY A 16 6.66 4.01 -37.64
CA GLY A 16 7.05 2.76 -36.95
C GLY A 16 8.01 3.00 -35.79
N PHE A 17 9.00 3.87 -35.99
CA PHE A 17 9.93 4.28 -34.92
C PHE A 17 9.20 5.06 -33.81
N LEU A 18 8.29 5.97 -34.13
CA LEU A 18 7.50 6.70 -33.15
C LEU A 18 6.55 5.77 -32.36
N TYR A 19 6.05 4.70 -32.98
CA TYR A 19 5.20 3.70 -32.33
C TYR A 19 5.99 2.72 -31.46
N SER A 20 7.25 2.44 -31.79
CA SER A 20 8.11 1.54 -31.00
C SER A 20 8.74 2.24 -29.80
N CYS A 21 8.77 3.58 -29.79
CA CYS A 21 9.35 4.35 -28.70
C CYS A 21 8.38 4.45 -27.54
N VAL A 22 8.68 3.65 -26.51
CA VAL A 22 8.25 3.85 -25.13
C VAL A 22 6.80 3.55 -24.83
N TYR A 23 6.44 2.27 -24.85
CA TYR A 23 5.23 1.80 -24.20
C TYR A 23 5.46 1.76 -22.68
N HIS A 24 5.12 2.83 -21.98
CA HIS A 24 5.10 2.81 -20.53
C HIS A 24 3.84 2.08 -20.06
N LYS A 25 4.03 0.91 -19.48
CA LYS A 25 2.94 0.22 -18.80
C LYS A 25 2.76 0.87 -17.44
N MET A 26 1.73 1.70 -17.32
CA MET A 26 1.36 2.33 -16.06
C MET A 26 0.30 1.51 -15.35
N THR A 27 0.40 1.41 -14.04
CA THR A 27 -0.66 0.91 -13.18
C THR A 27 -1.40 2.10 -12.57
N HIS A 28 -2.69 1.93 -12.32
CA HIS A 28 -3.51 2.95 -11.70
C HIS A 28 -4.48 2.28 -10.71
N MET A 29 -4.58 2.84 -9.50
CA MET A 29 -5.53 2.40 -8.50
C MET A 29 -6.84 3.16 -8.65
N SER A 30 -7.95 2.44 -8.60
CA SER A 30 -9.28 3.02 -8.54
C SER A 30 -9.50 3.76 -7.21
N SER A 31 -10.52 4.62 -7.16
CA SER A 31 -10.91 5.29 -5.91
C SER A 31 -11.26 4.29 -4.80
N ASP A 32 -11.83 3.14 -5.18
CA ASP A 32 -12.16 2.07 -4.25
C ASP A 32 -10.91 1.38 -3.68
N GLU A 33 -9.89 1.14 -4.52
CA GLU A 33 -8.60 0.61 -4.07
C GLU A 33 -7.85 1.62 -3.19
N LEU A 34 -7.84 2.90 -3.57
CA LEU A 34 -7.22 3.97 -2.78
C LEU A 34 -7.89 4.18 -1.43
N ALA A 35 -9.17 3.88 -1.28
CA ALA A 35 -9.90 4.07 -0.03
C ALA A 35 -9.32 3.28 1.15
N TRP A 36 -8.48 2.29 0.91
CA TRP A 36 -7.73 1.61 1.98
C TRP A 36 -6.76 2.54 2.72
N VAL A 37 -6.29 3.60 2.07
CA VAL A 37 -5.27 4.54 2.60
C VAL A 37 -5.73 5.99 2.52
N ALA A 38 -6.32 6.41 1.41
CA ALA A 38 -6.59 7.82 1.09
C ALA A 38 -7.61 8.49 2.01
N ASN A 39 -8.40 7.74 2.75
CA ASN A 39 -9.35 8.25 3.73
C ASN A 39 -8.72 8.51 5.10
N ARG A 40 -7.40 8.33 5.25
CA ARG A 40 -6.63 8.71 6.44
C ARG A 40 -6.09 10.13 6.28
N LYS A 41 -5.88 10.79 7.41
CA LYS A 41 -5.37 12.17 7.43
C LYS A 41 -4.12 12.25 8.30
N ALA A 42 -3.09 12.94 7.80
CA ALA A 42 -1.94 13.27 8.62
C ALA A 42 -2.40 14.08 9.85
N GLY A 43 -1.88 13.74 11.02
CA GLY A 43 -2.28 14.33 12.30
C GLY A 43 -3.47 13.64 12.97
N GLU A 44 -4.17 12.71 12.31
CA GLU A 44 -5.25 11.93 12.94
C GLU A 44 -4.72 11.15 14.14
N ILE A 45 -5.40 11.27 15.28
CA ILE A 45 -5.08 10.56 16.51
C ILE A 45 -6.15 9.49 16.76
N MET A 46 -5.68 8.27 17.00
CA MET A 46 -6.54 7.11 17.27
C MET A 46 -6.24 6.59 18.67
N TYR A 47 -7.29 6.36 19.45
CA TYR A 47 -7.19 5.82 20.80
C TYR A 47 -7.59 4.36 20.79
N PHE A 48 -6.75 3.52 21.37
CA PHE A 48 -6.97 2.08 21.53
C PHE A 48 -7.04 1.74 23.00
N LYS A 49 -7.93 0.84 23.35
CA LYS A 49 -8.09 0.39 24.74
C LYS A 49 -7.93 -1.12 24.83
N SER A 50 -7.12 -1.56 25.77
CA SER A 50 -6.98 -2.99 26.08
C SER A 50 -8.10 -3.50 26.97
N GLN A 51 -8.24 -4.82 27.07
CA GLN A 51 -9.17 -5.46 27.99
C GLN A 51 -8.87 -5.09 29.45
N SER A 52 -7.60 -4.86 29.80
CA SER A 52 -7.17 -4.41 31.14
C SER A 52 -7.37 -2.91 31.39
N GLY A 53 -7.96 -2.17 30.43
CA GLY A 53 -8.21 -0.74 30.54
C GLY A 53 -7.04 0.17 30.18
N LYS A 54 -5.89 -0.39 29.78
CA LYS A 54 -4.76 0.42 29.29
C LYS A 54 -5.18 1.14 28.00
N VAL A 55 -4.79 2.40 27.88
CA VAL A 55 -5.01 3.22 26.69
C VAL A 55 -3.70 3.37 25.95
N ASP A 56 -3.74 3.16 24.64
CA ASP A 56 -2.64 3.42 23.72
C ASP A 56 -3.08 4.47 22.68
N THR A 57 -2.13 5.24 22.19
CA THR A 57 -2.40 6.34 21.25
C THR A 57 -1.55 6.19 20.03
N ILE A 58 -2.21 6.11 18.87
CA ILE A 58 -1.55 6.02 17.56
C ILE A 58 -1.86 7.27 16.77
N LYS A 59 -0.82 7.90 16.24
CA LYS A 59 -0.94 9.10 15.40
C LYS A 59 -0.59 8.77 13.95
N THR A 60 -1.45 9.15 13.02
CA THR A 60 -1.10 9.15 11.59
C THR A 60 -0.09 10.27 11.32
N LEU A 61 1.11 9.92 10.90
CA LEU A 61 2.18 10.86 10.63
C LEU A 61 2.09 11.41 9.22
N GLU A 62 1.83 10.55 8.26
CA GLU A 62 1.87 10.87 6.83
C GLU A 62 0.90 9.98 6.05
N VAL A 63 0.31 10.55 5.01
CA VAL A 63 -0.41 9.82 3.96
C VAL A 63 0.22 10.21 2.64
N PHE A 64 0.75 9.25 1.91
CA PHE A 64 1.40 9.43 0.62
C PHE A 64 0.64 8.66 -0.45
N ILE A 65 0.37 9.31 -1.58
CA ILE A 65 -0.33 8.70 -2.72
C ILE A 65 0.42 9.07 -3.99
N HIS A 66 0.92 8.05 -4.69
CA HIS A 66 1.47 8.16 -6.02
C HIS A 66 0.62 7.33 -6.98
N ASN A 67 -0.39 7.97 -7.56
CA ASN A 67 -1.39 7.35 -8.44
C ASN A 67 -1.61 8.18 -9.71
N SER A 68 -0.71 9.12 -10.00
CA SER A 68 -0.75 9.93 -11.20
C SER A 68 -0.21 9.13 -12.38
N LEU A 69 -0.85 9.27 -13.53
CA LEU A 69 -0.26 8.90 -14.80
C LEU A 69 0.84 9.92 -15.08
N ASP A 70 2.10 9.53 -14.91
CA ASP A 70 3.20 10.41 -15.27
C ASP A 70 3.13 10.72 -16.76
N PRO A 71 3.28 12.01 -17.16
CA PRO A 71 3.30 12.39 -18.55
C PRO A 71 4.46 11.70 -19.26
N ILE A 72 4.25 11.28 -20.51
CA ILE A 72 5.30 10.67 -21.34
C ILE A 72 6.48 11.62 -21.40
N ASN A 73 7.58 11.22 -20.79
CA ASN A 73 8.81 12.00 -20.85
C ASN A 73 9.58 11.65 -22.12
N TRP A 74 9.40 12.42 -23.16
CA TRP A 74 10.02 12.26 -24.47
C TRP A 74 11.56 12.30 -24.46
N GLY A 75 12.18 12.75 -23.35
CA GLY A 75 13.63 12.79 -23.19
C GLY A 75 14.29 11.45 -22.79
N TYR A 76 13.51 10.45 -22.38
CA TYR A 76 14.03 9.15 -22.00
C TYR A 76 13.93 8.14 -23.15
N PHE A 77 14.80 8.26 -24.14
CA PHE A 77 14.98 7.24 -25.18
C PHE A 77 15.70 5.98 -24.69
N ASN A 78 15.51 5.58 -23.46
CA ASN A 78 16.15 4.39 -22.94
C ASN A 78 15.23 3.18 -23.14
N THR A 79 15.72 2.16 -23.80
CA THR A 79 15.01 0.96 -24.26
C THR A 79 14.53 0.01 -23.15
N SER A 80 14.76 0.35 -21.89
CA SER A 80 14.20 -0.40 -20.77
C SER A 80 12.79 0.09 -20.48
N SER A 81 11.79 -0.78 -20.67
CA SER A 81 10.42 -0.52 -20.26
C SER A 81 10.36 -0.23 -18.75
N LYS A 82 10.27 1.03 -18.37
CA LYS A 82 10.02 1.39 -16.97
C LYS A 82 8.55 1.08 -16.67
N SER A 83 8.32 0.14 -15.79
CA SER A 83 6.98 -0.08 -15.23
C SER A 83 6.81 0.84 -14.03
N TYR A 84 5.79 1.70 -14.10
CA TYR A 84 5.40 2.52 -12.97
C TYR A 84 4.40 1.75 -12.12
N ILE A 85 4.66 1.70 -10.82
CA ILE A 85 3.81 1.05 -9.84
C ILE A 85 3.04 2.14 -9.12
N ALA A 86 1.71 2.07 -9.17
CA ALA A 86 0.89 2.93 -8.34
C ALA A 86 1.05 2.50 -6.87
N THR A 87 1.37 3.45 -6.00
CA THR A 87 1.65 3.21 -4.58
C THR A 87 0.91 4.20 -3.72
N ALA A 88 0.31 3.74 -2.63
CA ALA A 88 -0.17 4.62 -1.58
C ALA A 88 0.17 4.04 -0.22
N ASN A 89 0.56 4.89 0.71
CA ASN A 89 0.92 4.45 2.05
C ASN A 89 0.45 5.43 3.13
N VAL A 90 0.31 4.88 4.32
CA VAL A 90 0.05 5.63 5.55
C VAL A 90 1.07 5.22 6.60
N ARG A 91 1.71 6.21 7.21
CA ARG A 91 2.70 6.02 8.25
C ARG A 91 2.15 6.44 9.61
N TYR A 92 2.37 5.61 10.62
CA TYR A 92 1.93 5.84 11.99
C TYR A 92 3.10 6.02 12.94
N GLY A 93 2.87 6.80 13.99
CA GLY A 93 3.66 6.78 15.21
C GLY A 93 2.87 6.06 16.32
N ILE A 94 3.51 5.07 16.94
CA ILE A 94 3.04 4.36 18.11
C ILE A 94 3.98 4.75 19.23
N ASN A 95 3.53 5.56 20.17
CA ASN A 95 4.42 6.13 21.17
C ASN A 95 5.57 6.97 20.58
N LYS A 96 6.57 7.33 21.40
CA LYS A 96 7.67 8.20 20.95
C LYS A 96 8.69 7.52 20.02
N ASN A 97 8.79 6.19 20.07
CA ASN A 97 9.89 5.45 19.44
C ASN A 97 9.46 4.36 18.46
N ASP A 98 8.18 4.00 18.42
CA ASP A 98 7.68 2.95 17.57
C ASP A 98 6.81 3.53 16.46
N GLY A 99 6.76 2.85 15.34
CA GLY A 99 5.94 3.25 14.21
C GLY A 99 5.49 2.07 13.36
N GLY A 100 4.71 2.39 12.36
CA GLY A 100 4.24 1.44 11.38
C GLY A 100 3.96 2.10 10.06
N ILE A 101 3.92 1.29 9.01
CA ILE A 101 3.53 1.70 7.66
C ILE A 101 2.56 0.64 7.14
N LEU A 102 1.47 1.09 6.54
CA LEU A 102 0.67 0.29 5.63
C LEU A 102 0.84 0.87 4.24
N SER A 103 1.26 0.05 3.31
CA SER A 103 1.37 0.40 1.90
C SER A 103 0.45 -0.48 1.08
N ILE A 104 -0.14 0.10 0.05
CA ILE A 104 -0.82 -0.63 -1.01
C ILE A 104 -0.09 -0.35 -2.33
N GLU A 105 0.08 -1.38 -3.13
CA GLU A 105 0.73 -1.30 -4.43
C GLU A 105 -0.11 -2.03 -5.47
N LYS A 106 -0.20 -1.46 -6.66
CA LYS A 106 -0.78 -2.15 -7.81
C LYS A 106 0.33 -2.49 -8.78
N LYS A 107 0.74 -3.77 -8.76
CA LYS A 107 1.78 -4.28 -9.65
C LYS A 107 1.25 -4.48 -11.05
N LEU A 108 2.16 -4.32 -12.01
CA LEU A 108 1.88 -4.63 -13.41
C LEU A 108 1.42 -6.11 -13.53
N ASN A 109 0.36 -6.36 -14.26
CA ASN A 109 -0.27 -7.67 -14.44
C ASN A 109 -1.07 -8.18 -13.23
N HIS A 110 -1.19 -7.44 -12.14
CA HIS A 110 -2.07 -7.80 -11.03
C HIS A 110 -3.44 -7.14 -11.19
N LYS A 111 -4.51 -7.93 -11.04
CA LYS A 111 -5.90 -7.43 -11.11
C LYS A 111 -6.28 -6.64 -9.86
N SER A 112 -5.65 -6.94 -8.74
CA SER A 112 -5.92 -6.34 -7.43
C SER A 112 -4.66 -5.73 -6.83
N ILE A 113 -4.85 -4.89 -5.84
CA ILE A 113 -3.78 -4.35 -5.01
C ILE A 113 -3.17 -5.44 -4.11
N CYS A 114 -1.88 -5.29 -3.81
CA CYS A 114 -1.19 -6.02 -2.76
C CYS A 114 -0.88 -5.07 -1.61
N PHE A 115 -0.79 -5.63 -0.41
CA PHE A 115 -0.46 -4.88 0.80
C PHE A 115 0.96 -5.22 1.24
N SER A 116 1.67 -4.20 1.70
CA SER A 116 2.90 -4.37 2.47
C SER A 116 2.74 -3.60 3.76
N SER A 117 3.15 -4.20 4.87
CA SER A 117 2.87 -3.61 6.17
C SER A 117 3.97 -3.87 7.17
N ILE A 118 4.21 -2.84 7.97
CA ILE A 118 4.96 -2.93 9.21
C ILE A 118 4.05 -2.41 10.31
N LEU A 119 3.95 -3.12 11.40
CA LEU A 119 3.47 -2.58 12.65
C LEU A 119 4.40 -3.04 13.76
N SER A 120 5.00 -2.07 14.48
CA SER A 120 6.10 -2.35 15.38
C SER A 120 7.26 -3.05 14.65
N GLU A 121 7.65 -4.26 15.00
CA GLU A 121 8.80 -4.96 14.41
C GLU A 121 8.42 -6.05 13.39
N GLY A 122 7.12 -6.26 13.13
CA GLY A 122 6.65 -7.27 12.19
C GLY A 122 6.48 -6.70 10.77
N TRP A 123 7.13 -7.35 9.79
CA TRP A 123 7.01 -7.00 8.37
C TRP A 123 6.23 -8.05 7.61
N GLN A 124 5.32 -7.60 6.73
CA GLN A 124 4.70 -8.44 5.72
C GLN A 124 4.76 -7.77 4.36
N TYR A 125 5.03 -8.55 3.34
CA TYR A 125 5.11 -8.08 1.96
C TYR A 125 4.17 -8.86 1.07
N ASP A 126 3.70 -8.19 0.02
CA ASP A 126 2.92 -8.80 -1.06
C ASP A 126 1.68 -9.58 -0.59
N VAL A 127 1.05 -9.10 0.49
CA VAL A 127 -0.17 -9.71 1.02
C VAL A 127 -1.31 -9.40 0.05
N PRO A 128 -1.95 -10.43 -0.55
CA PRO A 128 -3.06 -10.21 -1.45
C PRO A 128 -4.28 -9.67 -0.69
N LEU A 129 -5.11 -8.88 -1.38
CA LEU A 129 -6.36 -8.40 -0.83
C LEU A 129 -7.28 -9.57 -0.45
N LYS A 130 -7.52 -9.74 0.85
CA LYS A 130 -8.44 -10.73 1.39
C LYS A 130 -9.30 -10.07 2.48
N VAL A 131 -10.45 -9.60 2.06
CA VAL A 131 -11.41 -8.96 2.97
C VAL A 131 -12.11 -10.01 3.83
N THR A 132 -12.29 -9.72 5.10
CA THR A 132 -13.00 -10.54 6.06
C THR A 132 -13.85 -9.68 6.99
N SER A 133 -14.75 -10.32 7.75
CA SER A 133 -15.53 -9.65 8.79
C SER A 133 -14.84 -9.81 10.14
N LEU A 134 -14.82 -8.72 10.90
CA LEU A 134 -14.30 -8.70 12.27
C LEU A 134 -15.32 -8.08 13.22
N ARG A 135 -15.66 -8.79 14.28
CA ARG A 135 -16.52 -8.25 15.34
C ARG A 135 -15.67 -7.59 16.42
N ILE A 136 -15.88 -6.30 16.61
CA ILE A 136 -15.26 -5.51 17.69
C ILE A 136 -16.38 -5.00 18.60
N ARG A 137 -16.37 -5.47 19.86
CA ARG A 137 -17.47 -5.19 20.81
C ARG A 137 -18.81 -5.57 20.20
N ASN A 138 -19.69 -4.60 19.94
CA ASN A 138 -21.05 -4.79 19.40
C ASN A 138 -21.17 -4.42 17.92
N VAL A 139 -20.05 -4.14 17.25
CA VAL A 139 -20.02 -3.72 15.83
C VAL A 139 -19.32 -4.78 15.01
N THR A 140 -19.92 -5.20 13.92
CA THR A 140 -19.29 -6.03 12.90
C THR A 140 -18.79 -5.13 11.77
N LEU A 141 -17.53 -5.27 11.44
CA LEU A 141 -16.86 -4.60 10.32
C LEU A 141 -16.65 -5.65 9.22
N ASP A 142 -17.17 -5.41 8.03
CA ASP A 142 -17.12 -6.36 6.91
C ASP A 142 -16.06 -5.98 5.87
N ASP A 143 -15.26 -4.98 6.17
CA ASP A 143 -14.25 -4.39 5.29
C ASP A 143 -12.83 -4.51 5.87
N VAL A 144 -12.50 -5.64 6.48
CA VAL A 144 -11.27 -5.78 7.26
C VAL A 144 -10.25 -6.69 6.56
N MET A 145 -8.99 -6.26 6.55
CA MET A 145 -7.81 -7.08 6.31
C MET A 145 -7.16 -7.45 7.65
N ILE A 146 -6.78 -8.72 7.81
CA ILE A 146 -6.04 -9.19 8.98
C ILE A 146 -4.61 -9.51 8.53
N PHE A 147 -3.66 -8.93 9.24
CA PHE A 147 -2.23 -9.18 9.08
C PHE A 147 -1.74 -9.99 10.28
N ASP A 148 -1.26 -11.18 10.00
CA ASP A 148 -0.74 -12.08 11.01
C ASP A 148 0.79 -12.15 10.92
N ASN A 149 1.44 -11.59 11.93
CA ASN A 149 2.90 -11.55 12.06
C ASN A 149 3.45 -12.69 12.92
N SER A 150 2.63 -13.69 13.26
CA SER A 150 3.01 -14.77 14.19
C SER A 150 4.25 -15.53 13.73
N ASN A 151 4.42 -15.71 12.41
CA ASN A 151 5.53 -16.44 11.80
C ASN A 151 6.75 -15.56 11.46
N LEU A 152 6.67 -14.25 11.71
CA LEU A 152 7.77 -13.34 11.43
C LEU A 152 8.72 -13.28 12.63
N GLU A 153 9.97 -13.66 12.42
CA GLU A 153 11.01 -13.41 13.40
C GLU A 153 11.51 -11.97 13.26
N PRO A 154 11.60 -11.23 14.37
CA PRO A 154 12.19 -9.90 14.33
C PRO A 154 13.68 -10.02 14.02
N PRO A 155 14.21 -9.31 13.05
CA PRO A 155 15.61 -9.46 12.62
C PRO A 155 16.64 -9.11 13.70
N HIS A 156 16.30 -8.31 14.71
CA HIS A 156 17.30 -7.81 15.65
C HIS A 156 16.85 -7.54 17.09
N ASN A 157 15.61 -7.89 17.48
CA ASN A 157 15.16 -7.49 18.81
C ASN A 157 14.41 -8.60 19.58
N LYS A 158 14.86 -8.83 20.83
CA LYS A 158 14.20 -9.72 21.80
C LYS A 158 12.99 -9.04 22.49
N SER A 159 12.44 -7.98 21.91
CA SER A 159 11.36 -7.21 22.51
C SER A 159 10.14 -8.08 22.77
N GLN A 160 9.64 -8.06 23.99
CA GLN A 160 8.37 -8.70 24.35
C GLN A 160 7.15 -7.99 23.78
N LYS A 161 7.35 -6.81 23.19
CA LYS A 161 6.29 -5.98 22.59
C LYS A 161 6.09 -6.24 21.10
N LYS A 162 6.35 -7.44 20.63
CA LYS A 162 6.09 -7.81 19.23
C LYS A 162 4.58 -7.82 18.96
N VAL A 163 4.14 -7.09 17.97
CA VAL A 163 2.78 -7.22 17.45
C VAL A 163 2.66 -8.51 16.66
N MET A 164 1.77 -9.38 17.08
CA MET A 164 1.54 -10.69 16.47
C MET A 164 0.52 -10.60 15.34
N SER A 165 -0.51 -9.79 15.51
CA SER A 165 -1.52 -9.56 14.48
C SER A 165 -2.12 -8.18 14.61
N TYR A 166 -2.67 -7.69 13.52
CA TYR A 166 -3.46 -6.47 13.52
C TYR A 166 -4.51 -6.50 12.40
N ALA A 167 -5.59 -5.74 12.62
CA ALA A 167 -6.71 -5.65 11.72
C ALA A 167 -6.85 -4.22 11.20
N TRP A 168 -7.01 -4.10 9.90
CA TRP A 168 -7.17 -2.86 9.17
C TRP A 168 -8.49 -2.83 8.43
N SER A 169 -9.37 -1.91 8.81
CA SER A 169 -10.63 -1.64 8.11
C SER A 169 -10.40 -0.63 6.99
N LYS A 170 -10.98 -0.86 5.84
CA LYS A 170 -10.97 0.09 4.73
C LYS A 170 -11.55 1.44 5.14
N LYS A 171 -12.63 1.43 5.91
CA LYS A 171 -13.32 2.62 6.38
C LYS A 171 -12.61 3.32 7.54
N TYR A 172 -12.13 2.54 8.53
CA TYR A 172 -11.67 3.10 9.80
C TYR A 172 -10.15 3.07 9.99
N GLY A 173 -9.40 2.42 9.09
CA GLY A 173 -7.97 2.22 9.24
C GLY A 173 -7.65 1.13 10.26
N LEU A 174 -6.59 1.32 11.05
CA LEU A 174 -6.23 0.40 12.11
C LEU A 174 -7.37 0.33 13.16
N VAL A 175 -7.87 -0.87 13.43
CA VAL A 175 -8.99 -1.07 14.35
C VAL A 175 -8.67 -1.99 15.52
N GLN A 176 -7.68 -2.86 15.37
CA GLN A 176 -7.23 -3.78 16.42
C GLN A 176 -5.79 -4.19 16.19
N TYR A 177 -5.05 -4.45 17.27
CA TYR A 177 -3.77 -5.14 17.23
C TYR A 177 -3.56 -5.96 18.51
N THR A 178 -2.77 -7.04 18.38
CA THR A 178 -2.49 -8.01 19.45
C THR A 178 -0.99 -8.17 19.63
N PHE A 179 -0.52 -8.07 20.85
CA PHE A 179 0.87 -8.33 21.20
C PHE A 179 1.13 -9.82 21.44
N LYS A 180 2.43 -10.19 21.48
CA LYS A 180 2.88 -11.55 21.74
C LYS A 180 2.40 -12.10 23.09
N ASP A 181 2.22 -11.26 24.09
CA ASP A 181 1.70 -11.62 25.41
C ASP A 181 0.17 -11.83 25.44
N GLY A 182 -0.49 -11.76 24.28
CA GLY A 182 -1.94 -11.90 24.16
C GLY A 182 -2.73 -10.62 24.46
N THR A 183 -2.07 -9.52 24.81
CA THR A 183 -2.77 -8.25 25.04
C THR A 183 -3.36 -7.72 23.74
N VAL A 184 -4.67 -7.55 23.72
CA VAL A 184 -5.43 -7.03 22.59
C VAL A 184 -5.81 -5.58 22.84
N PHE A 185 -5.52 -4.72 21.88
CA PHE A 185 -5.95 -3.33 21.84
C PHE A 185 -6.97 -3.13 20.74
N THR A 186 -8.09 -2.51 21.06
CA THR A 186 -9.18 -2.19 20.12
C THR A 186 -9.49 -0.71 20.13
N ARG A 187 -9.86 -0.19 18.96
CA ARG A 187 -10.32 1.20 18.79
C ARG A 187 -11.70 1.44 19.40
#